data_e90bf5677f211bef70cd6df205bba7d9
#
_entry.id   e90bf5677f211bef70cd6df205bba7d9
#
_cell.length_a   1.000
_cell.length_b   1.000
_cell.length_c   1.000
_cell.angle_alpha   90.00
_cell.angle_beta   90.00
_cell.angle_gamma   90.00
#
_symmetry.space_group_name_H-M   'P 1'
#
loop_
_entity.id
_entity.type
_entity.pdbx_description
1 polymer ?
#
loop_
_entity_poly.entity_id
_entity_poly.type
_entity_poly.pdbx_seq_one_letter_code
_entity_poly.pdbx_strand_id
1 'polypeptide(L)'
;LNTKLQFANPANFYYLCTFNCPSRVSTIIIMARTEISTLGEFGLIKHLTKDIKHIQPSTQKGIGDDAAVLNFKDKRTLITTDLLLEGIHFNLEYVPLKHLGYKAAVVNFSDIYAMNATPTQITVSLGISKRFSIEDLEELYAGIRLACERYNVDLVGGDTSASMTGLTISITCLGTAYESDI
;
A
#
# COMPACT_ATOMS: atom_id res chain seq x y z
N LEU A 1 -37.17 -1.95 -26.52
CA LEU A 1 -37.12 -1.65 -25.06
C LEU A 1 -36.11 -0.52 -24.84
N ASN A 2 -36.66 0.69 -24.65
CA ASN A 2 -35.90 1.93 -24.41
C ASN A 2 -35.48 2.00 -22.95
N THR A 3 -34.20 1.92 -22.67
CA THR A 3 -33.64 2.25 -21.35
C THR A 3 -33.12 3.69 -21.41
N LYS A 4 -33.82 4.61 -20.75
CA LYS A 4 -33.37 5.98 -20.56
C LYS A 4 -32.23 6.00 -19.55
N LEU A 5 -31.06 6.41 -19.98
CA LEU A 5 -29.94 6.80 -19.09
C LEU A 5 -30.30 8.16 -18.44
N GLN A 6 -30.55 8.17 -17.15
CA GLN A 6 -30.58 9.40 -16.36
C GLN A 6 -29.18 9.67 -15.84
N PHE A 7 -28.59 10.75 -16.30
CA PHE A 7 -27.33 11.28 -15.78
C PHE A 7 -27.59 11.99 -14.45
N ALA A 8 -27.10 11.46 -13.37
CA ALA A 8 -27.08 12.14 -12.06
C ALA A 8 -25.64 12.55 -11.74
N ASN A 9 -25.47 13.87 -11.61
CA ASN A 9 -24.39 14.62 -10.95
C ASN A 9 -22.91 14.24 -11.26
N PRO A 10 -22.06 15.16 -11.74
CA PRO A 10 -20.68 14.91 -12.22
C PRO A 10 -19.66 14.51 -11.13
N ALA A 11 -20.06 14.34 -9.87
CA ALA A 11 -19.18 13.99 -8.77
C ALA A 11 -19.04 12.47 -8.49
N ASN A 12 -19.85 11.62 -9.14
CA ASN A 12 -19.79 10.18 -8.92
C ASN A 12 -19.78 9.44 -10.26
N PHE A 13 -18.61 8.98 -10.69
CA PHE A 13 -18.48 8.06 -11.82
C PHE A 13 -18.75 6.64 -11.35
N TYR A 14 -19.74 5.98 -12.00
CA TYR A 14 -20.10 4.58 -11.74
C TYR A 14 -19.65 3.72 -12.91
N TYR A 15 -18.95 2.62 -12.66
CA TYR A 15 -18.69 1.59 -13.64
C TYR A 15 -19.79 0.51 -13.56
N LEU A 16 -20.47 0.27 -14.68
CA LEU A 16 -21.47 -0.77 -14.79
C LEU A 16 -20.82 -2.04 -15.36
N CYS A 17 -20.71 -3.10 -14.57
CA CYS A 17 -20.45 -4.45 -15.08
C CYS A 17 -21.76 -5.22 -15.19
N THR A 18 -22.20 -5.53 -16.41
CA THR A 18 -23.36 -6.38 -16.67
C THR A 18 -22.92 -7.81 -16.96
N PHE A 19 -23.23 -8.75 -16.08
CA PHE A 19 -23.20 -10.18 -16.41
C PHE A 19 -24.58 -10.63 -16.84
N ASN A 20 -24.69 -11.09 -18.09
CA ASN A 20 -25.93 -11.62 -18.65
C ASN A 20 -26.09 -13.10 -18.22
N CYS A 21 -26.92 -13.36 -17.19
CA CYS A 21 -27.34 -14.69 -16.81
C CYS A 21 -28.88 -14.73 -16.77
N PRO A 22 -29.56 -15.67 -17.50
CA PRO A 22 -31.01 -15.61 -17.74
C PRO A 22 -31.93 -15.90 -16.56
N SER A 23 -31.43 -16.10 -15.34
CA SER A 23 -32.27 -16.53 -14.21
C SER A 23 -31.90 -15.93 -12.82
N ARG A 24 -31.13 -14.83 -12.75
CA ARG A 24 -30.87 -14.16 -11.46
C ARG A 24 -30.97 -12.64 -11.57
N VAL A 25 -31.62 -12.04 -10.58
CA VAL A 25 -31.66 -10.60 -10.36
C VAL A 25 -30.21 -10.09 -10.34
N SER A 26 -29.85 -9.28 -11.33
CA SER A 26 -28.51 -8.66 -11.38
C SER A 26 -28.37 -7.68 -10.24
N THR A 27 -27.61 -8.02 -9.21
CA THR A 27 -27.21 -7.07 -8.17
C THR A 27 -26.19 -6.12 -8.78
N ILE A 28 -26.55 -4.87 -8.96
CA ILE A 28 -25.62 -3.81 -9.38
C ILE A 28 -24.75 -3.49 -8.17
N ILE A 29 -23.49 -3.90 -8.19
CA ILE A 29 -22.50 -3.46 -7.21
C ILE A 29 -22.00 -2.10 -7.70
N ILE A 30 -22.47 -1.05 -7.05
CA ILE A 30 -21.96 0.30 -7.26
C ILE A 30 -20.66 0.41 -6.44
N MET A 31 -19.52 0.40 -7.11
CA MET A 31 -18.25 0.70 -6.44
C MET A 31 -18.13 2.23 -6.31
N ALA A 32 -18.05 2.71 -5.10
CA ALA A 32 -17.76 4.12 -4.83
C ALA A 32 -16.35 4.44 -5.32
N ARG A 33 -16.18 5.60 -5.96
CA ARG A 33 -14.89 6.15 -6.33
C ARG A 33 -14.74 7.51 -5.65
N THR A 34 -13.75 7.65 -4.79
CA THR A 34 -13.42 8.90 -4.11
C THR A 34 -12.12 9.46 -4.67
N GLU A 35 -12.16 10.69 -5.14
CA GLU A 35 -10.97 11.37 -5.65
C GLU A 35 -10.01 11.70 -4.49
N ILE A 36 -8.71 11.44 -4.70
CA ILE A 36 -7.65 11.68 -3.71
C ILE A 36 -7.64 13.15 -3.25
N SER A 37 -7.91 14.07 -4.18
CA SER A 37 -7.96 15.51 -3.91
C SER A 37 -8.98 15.91 -2.83
N THR A 38 -9.98 15.07 -2.52
CA THR A 38 -10.98 15.33 -1.47
C THR A 38 -10.40 15.33 -0.06
N LEU A 39 -9.35 14.56 0.17
CA LEU A 39 -8.67 14.45 1.47
C LEU A 39 -7.44 15.35 1.59
N GLY A 40 -6.83 15.70 0.46
CA GLY A 40 -5.50 16.32 0.45
C GLY A 40 -4.42 15.34 0.95
N GLU A 41 -3.17 15.79 0.98
CA GLU A 41 -2.02 14.94 1.33
C GLU A 41 -2.10 14.40 2.76
N PHE A 42 -2.19 15.29 3.76
CA PHE A 42 -2.24 14.87 5.18
C PHE A 42 -3.50 14.07 5.52
N GLY A 43 -4.64 14.42 4.90
CA GLY A 43 -5.89 13.67 5.08
C GLY A 43 -5.78 12.26 4.52
N LEU A 44 -5.16 12.09 3.36
CA LEU A 44 -4.91 10.79 2.74
C LEU A 44 -3.99 9.94 3.61
N ILE A 45 -2.84 10.47 4.06
CA ILE A 45 -1.91 9.76 4.94
C ILE A 45 -2.63 9.29 6.20
N LYS A 46 -3.34 10.18 6.90
CA LYS A 46 -4.11 9.84 8.10
C LYS A 46 -5.16 8.75 7.83
N HIS A 47 -5.84 8.83 6.69
CA HIS A 47 -6.86 7.85 6.30
C HIS A 47 -6.27 6.45 6.08
N LEU A 48 -5.17 6.36 5.34
CA LEU A 48 -4.51 5.09 5.03
C LEU A 48 -3.81 4.44 6.22
N THR A 49 -3.37 5.25 7.18
CA THR A 49 -2.56 4.76 8.32
C THR A 49 -3.33 4.63 9.63
N LYS A 50 -4.63 4.94 9.66
CA LYS A 50 -5.47 4.95 10.88
C LYS A 50 -5.50 3.63 11.65
N ASP A 51 -5.36 2.49 10.94
CA ASP A 51 -5.45 1.15 11.53
C ASP A 51 -4.07 0.48 11.72
N ILE A 52 -2.98 1.22 11.49
CA ILE A 52 -1.61 0.70 11.64
C ILE A 52 -1.26 0.64 13.12
N LYS A 53 -0.80 -0.53 13.56
CA LYS A 53 -0.31 -0.77 14.93
C LYS A 53 1.16 -1.11 14.86
N HIS A 54 1.94 -0.55 15.79
CA HIS A 54 3.35 -0.91 15.97
C HIS A 54 3.45 -2.08 16.96
N ILE A 55 4.11 -3.15 16.56
CA ILE A 55 4.27 -4.38 17.34
C ILE A 55 5.72 -4.65 17.72
N GLN A 56 6.67 -4.00 17.03
CA GLN A 56 8.08 -4.18 17.31
C GLN A 56 8.52 -3.38 18.54
N PRO A 57 9.18 -4.01 19.54
CA PRO A 57 9.70 -3.30 20.71
C PRO A 57 10.74 -2.22 20.36
N SER A 58 11.36 -2.35 19.19
CA SER A 58 12.31 -1.35 18.67
C SER A 58 11.66 -0.09 18.15
N THR A 59 10.37 -0.10 17.83
CA THR A 59 9.62 1.07 17.37
C THR A 59 9.17 1.89 18.58
N GLN A 60 9.88 2.97 18.89
CA GLN A 60 9.51 3.89 19.96
C GLN A 60 8.49 4.94 19.50
N LYS A 61 8.61 5.41 18.26
CA LYS A 61 7.70 6.35 17.62
C LYS A 61 7.63 6.01 16.14
N GLY A 62 6.43 5.87 15.60
CA GLY A 62 6.20 5.58 14.17
C GLY A 62 5.55 6.76 13.46
N ILE A 63 4.55 6.48 12.62
CA ILE A 63 3.85 7.45 11.77
C ILE A 63 3.20 8.56 12.61
N GLY A 64 3.31 9.81 12.15
CA GLY A 64 2.63 10.98 12.73
C GLY A 64 3.57 12.12 13.16
N ASP A 65 4.84 12.01 12.83
CA ASP A 65 5.85 13.07 12.98
C ASP A 65 6.83 13.02 11.78
N ASP A 66 7.78 13.95 11.72
CA ASP A 66 8.75 14.09 10.61
C ASP A 66 9.65 12.85 10.46
N ALA A 67 9.89 12.09 11.54
CA ALA A 67 10.66 10.86 11.49
C ALA A 67 10.20 9.82 12.52
N ALA A 68 10.41 8.54 12.20
CA ALA A 68 10.25 7.44 13.15
C ALA A 68 11.45 7.37 14.10
N VAL A 69 11.21 6.97 15.36
CA VAL A 69 12.26 6.75 16.35
C VAL A 69 12.39 5.26 16.63
N LEU A 70 13.56 4.69 16.32
CA LEU A 70 13.86 3.27 16.47
C LEU A 70 15.04 3.06 17.42
N ASN A 71 15.01 1.97 18.19
CA ASN A 71 16.09 1.58 19.11
C ASN A 71 16.38 0.08 19.00
N PHE A 72 17.48 -0.28 18.36
CA PHE A 72 17.89 -1.67 18.12
C PHE A 72 18.85 -2.23 19.19
N LYS A 73 19.29 -1.41 20.14
CA LYS A 73 20.24 -1.78 21.22
C LYS A 73 21.53 -2.37 20.64
N ASP A 74 21.85 -3.63 21.01
CA ASP A 74 23.12 -4.30 20.69
C ASP A 74 23.11 -5.06 19.36
N LYS A 75 22.02 -4.97 18.58
CA LYS A 75 21.92 -5.65 17.28
C LYS A 75 22.46 -4.78 16.15
N ARG A 76 23.00 -5.43 15.13
CA ARG A 76 23.33 -4.80 13.85
C ARG A 76 22.05 -4.49 13.10
N THR A 77 22.02 -3.35 12.43
CA THR A 77 20.89 -2.93 11.59
C THR A 77 21.23 -3.17 10.12
N LEU A 78 20.36 -3.87 9.42
CA LEU A 78 20.44 -4.08 7.98
C LEU A 78 19.38 -3.21 7.32
N ILE A 79 19.69 -2.71 6.13
CA ILE A 79 18.79 -1.85 5.36
C ILE A 79 18.80 -2.34 3.90
N THR A 80 17.63 -2.52 3.34
CA THR A 80 17.42 -2.76 1.90
C THR A 80 16.32 -1.85 1.37
N THR A 81 16.28 -1.65 0.06
CA THR A 81 15.20 -0.89 -0.60
C THR A 81 14.98 -1.38 -2.02
N ASP A 82 13.72 -1.60 -2.36
CA ASP A 82 13.27 -1.90 -3.71
C ASP A 82 12.41 -0.77 -4.29
N LEU A 83 12.51 -0.61 -5.61
CA LEU A 83 11.70 0.31 -6.39
C LEU A 83 10.89 -0.47 -7.43
N LEU A 84 9.57 -0.43 -7.33
CA LEU A 84 8.66 -1.06 -8.28
C LEU A 84 7.97 0.00 -9.15
N LEU A 85 8.12 -0.15 -10.46
CA LEU A 85 7.55 0.75 -11.47
C LEU A 85 6.48 0.03 -12.27
N GLU A 86 5.34 0.68 -12.44
CA GLU A 86 4.28 0.20 -13.32
C GLU A 86 4.76 0.09 -14.77
N GLY A 87 4.38 -1.00 -15.44
CA GLY A 87 4.81 -1.33 -16.80
C GLY A 87 6.19 -1.98 -16.90
N ILE A 88 6.98 -1.98 -15.78
CA ILE A 88 8.30 -2.62 -15.69
C ILE A 88 8.24 -3.83 -14.74
N HIS A 89 7.84 -3.61 -13.48
CA HIS A 89 7.86 -4.63 -12.43
C HIS A 89 6.49 -5.25 -12.20
N PHE A 90 5.42 -4.61 -12.65
CA PHE A 90 4.03 -5.07 -12.57
C PHE A 90 3.17 -4.40 -13.66
N ASN A 91 2.05 -5.06 -13.99
CA ASN A 91 1.02 -4.51 -14.86
C ASN A 91 -0.34 -4.66 -14.16
N LEU A 92 -1.05 -3.53 -13.98
CA LEU A 92 -2.34 -3.48 -13.29
C LEU A 92 -3.51 -4.01 -14.11
N GLU A 93 -3.30 -4.38 -15.39
CA GLU A 93 -4.32 -5.08 -16.19
C GLU A 93 -4.67 -6.46 -15.61
N TYR A 94 -3.71 -7.10 -14.91
CA TYR A 94 -3.89 -8.46 -14.36
C TYR A 94 -3.37 -8.66 -12.94
N VAL A 95 -2.69 -7.66 -12.33
CA VAL A 95 -2.22 -7.74 -10.95
C VAL A 95 -3.13 -6.91 -10.05
N PRO A 96 -3.92 -7.53 -9.15
CA PRO A 96 -4.73 -6.80 -8.18
C PRO A 96 -3.86 -5.98 -7.22
N LEU A 97 -4.31 -4.78 -6.86
CA LEU A 97 -3.56 -3.84 -6.01
C LEU A 97 -3.21 -4.43 -4.63
N LYS A 98 -4.11 -5.21 -4.04
CA LYS A 98 -3.82 -5.91 -2.79
C LYS A 98 -2.66 -6.91 -2.91
N HIS A 99 -2.61 -7.68 -3.99
CA HIS A 99 -1.50 -8.60 -4.25
C HIS A 99 -0.19 -7.84 -4.54
N LEU A 100 -0.28 -6.72 -5.25
CA LEU A 100 0.86 -5.85 -5.51
C LEU A 100 1.43 -5.29 -4.20
N GLY A 101 0.58 -4.77 -3.31
CA GLY A 101 1.00 -4.26 -2.00
C GLY A 101 1.70 -5.32 -1.15
N TYR A 102 1.14 -6.54 -1.11
CA TYR A 102 1.77 -7.67 -0.41
C TYR A 102 3.14 -8.01 -1.01
N LYS A 103 3.22 -8.14 -2.35
CA LYS A 103 4.48 -8.40 -3.07
C LYS A 103 5.51 -7.32 -2.77
N ALA A 104 5.13 -6.04 -2.85
CA ALA A 104 6.04 -4.91 -2.65
C ALA A 104 6.71 -4.92 -1.26
N ALA A 105 6.00 -5.36 -0.23
CA ALA A 105 6.57 -5.53 1.10
C ALA A 105 7.47 -6.78 1.19
N VAL A 106 6.99 -7.93 0.70
CA VAL A 106 7.68 -9.22 0.89
C VAL A 106 8.99 -9.31 0.12
N VAL A 107 9.14 -8.66 -1.04
CA VAL A 107 10.42 -8.65 -1.76
C VAL A 107 11.53 -8.05 -0.90
N ASN A 108 11.26 -6.96 -0.18
CA ASN A 108 12.20 -6.36 0.76
C ASN A 108 12.47 -7.24 2.00
N PHE A 109 11.43 -7.94 2.50
CA PHE A 109 11.63 -8.88 3.60
C PHE A 109 12.56 -10.03 3.20
N SER A 110 12.45 -10.49 1.93
CA SER A 110 13.30 -11.55 1.41
C SER A 110 14.78 -11.19 1.42
N ASP A 111 15.12 -9.94 1.12
CA ASP A 111 16.52 -9.46 1.15
C ASP A 111 17.09 -9.48 2.56
N ILE A 112 16.29 -9.04 3.54
CA ILE A 112 16.68 -9.09 4.96
C ILE A 112 16.89 -10.55 5.41
N TYR A 113 15.96 -11.45 5.05
CA TYR A 113 16.10 -12.87 5.35
C TYR A 113 17.30 -13.52 4.65
N ALA A 114 17.61 -13.11 3.41
CA ALA A 114 18.78 -13.61 2.67
C ALA A 114 20.11 -13.29 3.37
N MET A 115 20.11 -12.24 4.21
CA MET A 115 21.25 -11.84 5.04
C MET A 115 21.17 -12.46 6.47
N ASN A 116 20.38 -13.51 6.64
CA ASN A 116 20.16 -14.17 7.93
C ASN A 116 19.70 -13.22 9.06
N ALA A 117 19.01 -12.14 8.69
CA ALA A 117 18.48 -11.14 9.59
C ALA A 117 16.95 -11.21 9.68
N THR A 118 16.37 -10.57 10.68
CA THR A 118 14.92 -10.49 10.89
C THR A 118 14.42 -9.10 10.48
N PRO A 119 13.49 -8.97 9.52
CA PRO A 119 12.89 -7.69 9.19
C PRO A 119 12.08 -7.15 10.38
N THR A 120 12.09 -5.84 10.59
CA THR A 120 11.47 -5.21 11.77
C THR A 120 10.60 -4.00 11.44
N GLN A 121 11.07 -3.11 10.57
CA GLN A 121 10.32 -1.92 10.16
C GLN A 121 10.41 -1.71 8.66
N ILE A 122 9.36 -1.06 8.10
CA ILE A 122 9.39 -0.53 6.73
C ILE A 122 8.93 0.92 6.67
N THR A 123 9.42 1.62 5.64
CA THR A 123 8.82 2.85 5.14
C THR A 123 8.32 2.64 3.72
N VAL A 124 7.22 3.31 3.34
CA VAL A 124 6.59 3.17 2.02
C VAL A 124 6.50 4.54 1.35
N SER A 125 7.17 4.71 0.22
CA SER A 125 7.07 5.91 -0.61
C SER A 125 6.30 5.61 -1.89
N LEU A 126 5.30 6.43 -2.19
CA LEU A 126 4.41 6.27 -3.35
C LEU A 126 4.46 7.46 -4.28
N GLY A 127 4.62 7.19 -5.58
CA GLY A 127 4.31 8.14 -6.66
C GLY A 127 2.96 7.77 -7.29
N ILE A 128 1.93 8.63 -7.15
CA ILE A 128 0.55 8.30 -7.49
C ILE A 128 0.03 9.18 -8.61
N SER A 129 -0.42 8.60 -9.72
CA SER A 129 -1.07 9.36 -10.79
C SER A 129 -2.55 9.62 -10.49
N LYS A 130 -3.13 10.64 -11.14
CA LYS A 130 -4.53 11.06 -10.96
C LYS A 130 -5.58 10.00 -11.29
N ARG A 131 -5.21 8.89 -11.93
CA ARG A 131 -6.14 7.81 -12.27
C ARG A 131 -6.56 6.97 -11.05
N PHE A 132 -5.77 6.97 -9.98
CA PHE A 132 -6.06 6.21 -8.76
C PHE A 132 -7.08 6.94 -7.89
N SER A 133 -7.92 6.16 -7.24
CA SER A 133 -8.87 6.61 -6.22
C SER A 133 -8.37 6.29 -4.82
N ILE A 134 -9.07 6.74 -3.81
CA ILE A 134 -8.77 6.39 -2.42
C ILE A 134 -8.95 4.88 -2.20
N GLU A 135 -9.98 4.29 -2.78
CA GLU A 135 -10.28 2.86 -2.67
C GLU A 135 -9.16 1.99 -3.29
N ASP A 136 -8.55 2.45 -4.40
CA ASP A 136 -7.39 1.79 -4.99
C ASP A 136 -6.19 1.76 -4.03
N LEU A 137 -5.96 2.87 -3.34
CA LEU A 137 -4.88 2.96 -2.35
C LEU A 137 -5.20 2.17 -1.07
N GLU A 138 -6.45 2.11 -0.64
CA GLU A 138 -6.89 1.24 0.45
C GLU A 138 -6.61 -0.23 0.15
N GLU A 139 -6.87 -0.70 -1.08
CA GLU A 139 -6.55 -2.06 -1.51
C GLU A 139 -5.04 -2.31 -1.54
N LEU A 140 -4.23 -1.38 -2.04
CA LEU A 140 -2.78 -1.49 -2.01
C LEU A 140 -2.26 -1.61 -0.57
N TYR A 141 -2.70 -0.70 0.30
CA TYR A 141 -2.32 -0.71 1.72
C TYR A 141 -2.85 -1.92 2.48
N ALA A 142 -4.00 -2.48 2.11
CA ALA A 142 -4.50 -3.74 2.68
C ALA A 142 -3.53 -4.90 2.42
N GLY A 143 -2.90 -4.92 1.24
CA GLY A 143 -1.84 -5.89 0.92
C GLY A 143 -0.57 -5.67 1.74
N ILE A 144 -0.11 -4.44 1.85
CA ILE A 144 1.08 -4.08 2.64
C ILE A 144 0.86 -4.45 4.12
N ARG A 145 -0.28 -4.06 4.71
CA ARG A 145 -0.62 -4.39 6.10
C ARG A 145 -0.66 -5.89 6.35
N LEU A 146 -1.27 -6.66 5.44
CA LEU A 146 -1.31 -8.12 5.54
C LEU A 146 0.10 -8.73 5.59
N ALA A 147 1.04 -8.24 4.77
CA ALA A 147 2.43 -8.66 4.83
C ALA A 147 3.07 -8.28 6.17
N CYS A 148 2.91 -7.04 6.61
CA CYS A 148 3.42 -6.54 7.88
C CYS A 148 2.94 -7.38 9.07
N GLU A 149 1.64 -7.64 9.15
CA GLU A 149 1.03 -8.47 10.21
C GLU A 149 1.57 -9.91 10.19
N ARG A 150 1.68 -10.52 8.99
CA ARG A 150 2.15 -11.89 8.85
C ARG A 150 3.61 -12.09 9.25
N TYR A 151 4.45 -11.10 8.98
CA TYR A 151 5.90 -11.16 9.24
C TYR A 151 6.35 -10.38 10.48
N ASN A 152 5.41 -9.82 11.24
CA ASN A 152 5.66 -8.99 12.43
C ASN A 152 6.57 -7.80 12.13
N VAL A 153 6.28 -7.06 11.07
CA VAL A 153 7.01 -5.86 10.64
C VAL A 153 6.14 -4.63 10.85
N ASP A 154 6.74 -3.56 11.36
CA ASP A 154 6.03 -2.28 11.55
C ASP A 154 6.15 -1.40 10.30
N LEU A 155 5.04 -0.84 9.82
CA LEU A 155 5.06 0.30 8.92
C LEU A 155 5.21 1.58 9.76
N VAL A 156 6.37 2.24 9.66
CA VAL A 156 6.74 3.34 10.58
C VAL A 156 6.80 4.71 9.92
N GLY A 157 6.66 4.79 8.59
CA GLY A 157 6.71 6.05 7.86
C GLY A 157 6.66 5.85 6.35
N GLY A 158 6.91 6.93 5.63
CA GLY A 158 6.94 6.94 4.17
C GLY A 158 6.74 8.32 3.61
N ASP A 159 6.46 8.37 2.32
CA ASP A 159 6.17 9.60 1.58
C ASP A 159 5.12 9.36 0.51
N THR A 160 4.39 10.40 0.12
CA THR A 160 3.40 10.32 -0.96
C THR A 160 3.50 11.54 -1.85
N SER A 161 3.80 11.30 -3.12
CA SER A 161 3.94 12.36 -4.12
C SER A 161 3.07 12.09 -5.35
N ALA A 162 2.80 13.14 -6.11
CA ALA A 162 2.14 12.99 -7.40
C ALA A 162 3.09 12.38 -8.43
N SER A 163 2.54 11.54 -9.32
CA SER A 163 3.24 10.98 -10.48
C SER A 163 2.55 11.39 -11.79
N MET A 164 3.34 11.66 -12.81
CA MET A 164 2.85 11.91 -14.17
C MET A 164 2.60 10.60 -14.95
N THR A 165 3.21 9.49 -14.54
CA THR A 165 3.36 8.27 -15.36
C THR A 165 3.00 7.00 -14.63
N GLY A 166 1.88 6.92 -13.92
CA GLY A 166 1.46 5.67 -13.29
C GLY A 166 1.81 5.55 -11.82
N LEU A 167 1.86 4.32 -11.31
CA LEU A 167 2.16 3.99 -9.93
C LEU A 167 3.64 3.64 -9.77
N THR A 168 4.28 4.29 -8.82
CA THR A 168 5.63 3.97 -8.34
C THR A 168 5.54 3.59 -6.87
N ILE A 169 6.19 2.51 -6.48
CA ILE A 169 6.24 2.04 -5.09
C ILE A 169 7.70 1.86 -4.72
N SER A 170 8.18 2.56 -3.69
CA SER A 170 9.48 2.29 -3.08
C SER A 170 9.27 1.91 -1.62
N ILE A 171 9.82 0.77 -1.23
CA ILE A 171 9.78 0.31 0.15
C ILE A 171 11.22 0.15 0.64
N THR A 172 11.52 0.78 1.76
CA THR A 172 12.77 0.56 2.48
C THR A 172 12.46 -0.30 3.70
N CYS A 173 13.21 -1.40 3.86
CA CYS A 173 13.08 -2.31 4.98
C CYS A 173 14.32 -2.27 5.87
N LEU A 174 14.09 -2.20 7.16
CA LEU A 174 15.10 -2.39 8.19
C LEU A 174 14.96 -3.77 8.81
N GLY A 175 16.11 -4.39 9.06
CA GLY A 175 16.18 -5.67 9.76
C GLY A 175 17.26 -5.64 10.84
N THR A 176 17.24 -6.63 11.71
CA THR A 176 18.25 -6.77 12.76
C THR A 176 18.79 -8.19 12.83
N ALA A 177 20.09 -8.30 13.12
CA ALA A 177 20.74 -9.57 13.45
C ALA A 177 21.81 -9.36 14.49
N TYR A 178 22.24 -10.43 15.14
CA TYR A 178 23.51 -10.41 15.89
C TYR A 178 24.68 -10.50 14.90
N GLU A 179 25.82 -9.94 15.28
CA GLU A 179 27.03 -9.93 14.43
C GLU A 179 27.52 -11.36 14.08
N SER A 180 27.27 -12.30 14.96
CA SER A 180 27.59 -13.71 14.75
C SER A 180 26.75 -14.40 13.69
N ASP A 181 25.64 -13.80 13.29
CA ASP A 181 24.61 -14.45 12.44
C ASP A 181 24.66 -13.96 10.99
N ILE A 182 25.43 -12.89 10.75
CA ILE A 182 25.56 -12.25 9.42
C ILE A 182 26.71 -12.87 8.62
#